data_737c3a896fbf74c85b297d2de2751c51
#
_entry.id   737c3a896fbf74c85b297d2de2751c51
#
_cell.length_a   1.000
_cell.length_b   1.000
_cell.length_c   1.000
_cell.angle_alpha   90.00
_cell.angle_beta   90.00
_cell.angle_gamma   90.00
#
_symmetry.space_group_name_H-M   'P 1'
#
loop_
_entity.id
_entity.type
_entity.pdbx_description
1 polymer ?
#
loop_
_entity_poly.entity_id
_entity_poly.type
_entity_poly.pdbx_seq_one_letter_code
_entity_poly.pdbx_strand_id
1 'polypeptide(L)'
;MSVNAQRYVEDRDTVYTVHAINQVQFADLIADWQASEWALVSPRPVVVDFYADWCGPCRRLAPILRDIAQHYHGEVDFYRINVDENPDIAAAFEVRSIPMLLIWPLDGDPKTLVGLYSMQDYIRIINQVLAH
;
A
#
# COMPACT_ATOMS: atom_id res chain seq x y z
N MET A 1 11.30 33.49 -12.04
CA MET A 1 10.25 32.62 -11.52
C MET A 1 10.78 31.80 -10.36
N SER A 2 10.01 31.65 -9.34
CA SER A 2 10.45 30.88 -8.19
C SER A 2 10.28 29.39 -8.46
N VAL A 3 11.21 28.59 -7.97
CA VAL A 3 11.14 27.13 -8.00
C VAL A 3 9.90 26.64 -7.25
N ASN A 4 9.51 27.35 -6.19
CA ASN A 4 8.36 26.99 -5.37
C ASN A 4 7.04 27.10 -6.14
N ALA A 5 6.87 28.14 -6.96
CA ALA A 5 5.65 28.30 -7.74
C ALA A 5 5.53 27.20 -8.78
N GLN A 6 6.65 26.84 -9.42
CA GLN A 6 6.66 25.78 -10.41
C GLN A 6 6.34 24.42 -9.77
N ARG A 7 6.92 24.13 -8.60
CA ARG A 7 6.67 22.91 -7.86
C ARG A 7 5.21 22.82 -7.44
N TYR A 8 4.62 23.92 -7.02
CA TYR A 8 3.24 23.97 -6.63
C TYR A 8 2.30 23.59 -7.78
N VAL A 9 2.57 24.08 -8.98
CA VAL A 9 1.78 23.74 -10.16
C VAL A 9 1.90 22.26 -10.49
N GLU A 10 3.11 21.70 -10.41
CA GLU A 10 3.35 20.28 -10.62
C GLU A 10 2.59 19.42 -9.62
N ASP A 11 2.57 19.81 -8.33
CA ASP A 11 1.85 19.06 -7.30
C ASP A 11 0.37 19.01 -7.56
N ARG A 12 -0.24 20.07 -8.08
CA ARG A 12 -1.66 20.07 -8.42
C ARG A 12 -2.01 19.08 -9.52
N ASP A 13 -1.08 18.86 -10.43
CA ASP A 13 -1.26 17.99 -11.58
C ASP A 13 -0.73 16.58 -11.34
N THR A 14 -0.05 16.35 -10.22
CA THR A 14 0.52 15.04 -9.89
C THR A 14 -0.58 14.04 -9.58
N VAL A 15 -0.47 12.87 -10.19
CA VAL A 15 -1.34 11.73 -9.92
C VAL A 15 -0.56 10.73 -9.07
N TYR A 16 -1.04 10.48 -7.88
CA TYR A 16 -0.44 9.50 -6.97
C TYR A 16 -1.07 8.15 -7.24
N THR A 17 -0.26 7.19 -7.65
CA THR A 17 -0.73 5.91 -8.14
C THR A 17 -0.42 4.78 -7.19
N VAL A 18 -1.09 3.65 -7.43
CA VAL A 18 -0.79 2.37 -6.78
C VAL A 18 0.15 1.61 -7.71
N HIS A 19 1.36 1.32 -7.25
CA HIS A 19 2.37 0.66 -8.08
C HIS A 19 2.31 -0.85 -7.91
N ALA A 20 2.23 -1.58 -9.03
CA ALA A 20 2.34 -3.04 -9.01
C ALA A 20 3.81 -3.43 -8.82
N ILE A 21 4.08 -4.27 -7.84
CA ILE A 21 5.43 -4.74 -7.52
C ILE A 21 5.45 -6.25 -7.36
N ASN A 22 6.63 -6.83 -7.42
CA ASN A 22 6.86 -8.24 -7.08
C ASN A 22 7.54 -8.36 -5.72
N GLN A 23 7.72 -9.61 -5.27
CA GLN A 23 8.27 -9.87 -3.93
C GLN A 23 9.74 -9.43 -3.79
N VAL A 24 10.50 -9.39 -4.89
CA VAL A 24 11.88 -8.89 -4.87
C VAL A 24 11.89 -7.38 -4.67
N GLN A 25 11.03 -6.67 -5.40
CA GLN A 25 10.87 -5.22 -5.26
C GLN A 25 10.35 -4.84 -3.87
N PHE A 26 9.47 -5.65 -3.29
CA PHE A 26 9.00 -5.43 -1.93
C PHE A 26 10.18 -5.40 -0.95
N ALA A 27 11.11 -6.33 -1.08
CA ALA A 27 12.28 -6.38 -0.20
C ALA A 27 13.14 -5.11 -0.31
N ASP A 28 13.28 -4.57 -1.53
CA ASP A 28 14.08 -3.37 -1.77
C ASP A 28 13.39 -2.08 -1.34
N LEU A 29 12.07 -2.00 -1.54
CA LEU A 29 11.32 -0.76 -1.37
C LEU A 29 10.65 -0.63 0.00
N ILE A 30 10.31 -1.74 0.62
CA ILE A 30 9.45 -1.74 1.81
C ILE A 30 10.15 -2.36 3.00
N ALA A 31 10.45 -3.66 2.94
CA ALA A 31 11.07 -4.40 4.04
C ALA A 31 11.56 -5.75 3.54
N ASP A 32 12.63 -6.25 4.14
CA ASP A 32 13.10 -7.62 3.86
C ASP A 32 12.15 -8.61 4.53
N TRP A 33 11.19 -9.10 3.75
CA TRP A 33 10.16 -10.01 4.24
C TRP A 33 10.69 -11.40 4.60
N GLN A 34 11.92 -11.74 4.18
CA GLN A 34 12.57 -13.01 4.52
C GLN A 34 13.35 -12.93 5.83
N ALA A 35 13.57 -11.75 6.37
CA ALA A 35 14.30 -11.59 7.63
C ALA A 35 13.45 -12.11 8.80
N SER A 36 14.14 -12.50 9.88
CA SER A 36 13.47 -12.97 11.10
C SER A 36 12.70 -11.88 11.81
N GLU A 37 13.14 -10.63 11.66
CA GLU A 37 12.46 -9.45 12.16
C GLU A 37 12.27 -8.47 11.02
N TRP A 38 11.07 -7.91 10.91
CA TRP A 38 10.76 -6.99 9.83
C TRP A 38 11.00 -5.55 10.25
N ALA A 39 11.75 -4.83 9.42
CA ALA A 39 12.01 -3.42 9.62
C ALA A 39 11.68 -2.66 8.34
N LEU A 40 10.85 -1.64 8.46
CA LEU A 40 10.48 -0.81 7.32
C LEU A 40 11.69 -0.02 6.83
N VAL A 41 12.03 -0.14 5.54
CA VAL A 41 13.10 0.64 4.91
C VAL A 41 12.57 1.82 4.10
N SER A 42 11.26 1.84 3.84
CA SER A 42 10.61 2.96 3.15
C SER A 42 10.69 4.23 3.99
N PRO A 43 10.94 5.40 3.36
CA PRO A 43 10.94 6.68 4.09
C PRO A 43 9.53 7.15 4.47
N ARG A 44 8.48 6.53 3.93
CA ARG A 44 7.08 6.87 4.20
C ARG A 44 6.33 5.63 4.63
N PRO A 45 5.19 5.80 5.32
CA PRO A 45 4.29 4.68 5.57
C PRO A 45 3.85 4.04 4.25
N VAL A 46 3.52 2.76 4.31
CA VAL A 46 3.22 1.98 3.11
C VAL A 46 1.90 1.23 3.30
N VAL A 47 1.12 1.16 2.23
CA VAL A 47 -0.06 0.30 2.13
C VAL A 47 0.14 -0.62 0.95
N VAL A 48 0.01 -1.93 1.16
CA VAL A 48 0.15 -2.94 0.12
C VAL A 48 -1.14 -3.73 -0.01
N ASP A 49 -1.67 -3.81 -1.24
CA ASP A 49 -2.85 -4.60 -1.57
C ASP A 49 -2.42 -5.94 -2.14
N PHE A 50 -2.66 -7.01 -1.38
CA PHE A 50 -2.48 -8.39 -1.86
C PHE A 50 -3.75 -8.81 -2.60
N TYR A 51 -3.60 -9.14 -3.89
CA TYR A 51 -4.71 -9.40 -4.78
C TYR A 51 -4.44 -10.58 -5.72
N ALA A 52 -5.46 -11.00 -6.45
CA ALA A 52 -5.33 -11.91 -7.59
C ALA A 52 -6.28 -11.46 -8.70
N ASP A 53 -5.94 -11.81 -9.94
CA ASP A 53 -6.72 -11.37 -11.11
C ASP A 53 -8.14 -11.96 -11.12
N TRP A 54 -8.30 -13.18 -10.60
CA TRP A 54 -9.60 -13.87 -10.56
C TRP A 54 -10.53 -13.36 -9.46
N CYS A 55 -10.02 -12.54 -8.56
CA CYS A 55 -10.74 -12.11 -7.35
C CYS A 55 -11.65 -10.93 -7.67
N GLY A 56 -12.97 -11.14 -7.62
CA GLY A 56 -13.96 -10.09 -7.87
C GLY A 56 -13.85 -8.90 -6.94
N PRO A 57 -13.84 -9.11 -5.60
CA PRO A 57 -13.67 -8.00 -4.64
C PRO A 57 -12.36 -7.24 -4.85
N CYS A 58 -11.28 -7.92 -5.25
CA CYS A 58 -10.00 -7.25 -5.55
C CYS A 58 -10.15 -6.28 -6.72
N ARG A 59 -10.88 -6.67 -7.76
CA ARG A 59 -11.13 -5.80 -8.91
C ARG A 59 -11.96 -4.58 -8.51
N ARG A 60 -12.91 -4.74 -7.59
CA ARG A 60 -13.71 -3.61 -7.08
C ARG A 60 -12.88 -2.69 -6.21
N LEU A 61 -11.91 -3.23 -5.47
CA LEU A 61 -11.02 -2.41 -4.64
C LEU A 61 -10.07 -1.55 -5.47
N ALA A 62 -9.63 -2.03 -6.63
CA ALA A 62 -8.60 -1.34 -7.41
C ALA A 62 -8.89 0.15 -7.66
N PRO A 63 -10.08 0.54 -8.17
CA PRO A 63 -10.37 1.97 -8.34
C PRO A 63 -10.50 2.72 -7.01
N ILE A 64 -11.03 2.08 -5.98
CA ILE A 64 -11.13 2.67 -4.64
C ILE A 64 -9.73 2.96 -4.10
N LEU A 65 -8.81 2.03 -4.27
CA LEU A 65 -7.44 2.19 -3.76
C LEU A 65 -6.69 3.32 -4.51
N ARG A 66 -6.96 3.49 -5.80
CA ARG A 66 -6.40 4.63 -6.55
C ARG A 66 -6.89 5.96 -5.97
N ASP A 67 -8.16 6.04 -5.62
CA ASP A 67 -8.72 7.23 -5.01
C ASP A 67 -8.14 7.48 -3.61
N ILE A 68 -7.91 6.42 -2.84
CA ILE A 68 -7.29 6.50 -1.52
C ILE A 68 -5.84 7.00 -1.66
N ALA A 69 -5.09 6.47 -2.61
CA ALA A 69 -3.72 6.92 -2.86
C ALA A 69 -3.68 8.42 -3.18
N GLN A 70 -4.63 8.89 -3.99
CA GLN A 70 -4.76 10.30 -4.31
C GLN A 70 -5.10 11.14 -3.07
N HIS A 71 -5.96 10.61 -2.20
CA HIS A 71 -6.34 11.27 -0.96
C HIS A 71 -5.13 11.55 -0.06
N TYR A 72 -4.19 10.61 0.03
CA TYR A 72 -3.00 10.77 0.87
C TYR A 72 -1.92 11.64 0.22
N HIS A 73 -2.05 11.93 -1.05
CA HIS A 73 -1.27 12.97 -1.72
C HIS A 73 0.25 12.78 -1.57
N GLY A 74 0.70 11.53 -1.65
CA GLY A 74 2.13 11.19 -1.56
C GLY A 74 2.68 11.04 -0.16
N GLU A 75 1.86 11.23 0.88
CA GLU A 75 2.29 11.02 2.28
C GLU A 75 2.39 9.54 2.64
N VAL A 76 1.71 8.69 1.88
CA VAL A 76 1.72 7.24 2.04
C VAL A 76 1.97 6.64 0.67
N ASP A 77 2.86 5.67 0.58
CA ASP A 77 3.12 4.96 -0.67
C ASP A 77 2.19 3.74 -0.78
N PHE A 78 1.59 3.59 -1.96
CA PHE A 78 0.63 2.52 -2.21
C PHE A 78 1.17 1.56 -3.26
N TYR A 79 1.10 0.27 -2.94
CA TYR A 79 1.55 -0.81 -3.80
C TYR A 79 0.49 -1.90 -3.89
N ARG A 80 0.61 -2.70 -4.93
CA ARG A 80 -0.18 -3.93 -5.06
C ARG A 80 0.72 -5.07 -5.49
N ILE A 81 0.41 -6.26 -5.00
CA ILE A 81 1.20 -7.44 -5.29
C ILE A 81 0.27 -8.63 -5.57
N ASN A 82 0.49 -9.30 -6.69
CA ASN A 82 -0.30 -10.45 -7.12
C ASN A 82 0.16 -11.69 -6.37
N VAL A 83 -0.72 -12.29 -5.57
CA VAL A 83 -0.36 -13.44 -4.73
C VAL A 83 -0.07 -14.70 -5.55
N ASP A 84 -0.69 -14.86 -6.72
CA ASP A 84 -0.45 -16.02 -7.58
C ASP A 84 0.95 -15.99 -8.20
N GLU A 85 1.44 -14.78 -8.49
CA GLU A 85 2.78 -14.59 -9.05
C GLU A 85 3.85 -14.47 -7.98
N ASN A 86 3.46 -14.26 -6.72
CA ASN A 86 4.36 -14.02 -5.60
C ASN A 86 3.95 -14.85 -4.37
N PRO A 87 3.98 -16.20 -4.50
CA PRO A 87 3.44 -17.06 -3.44
C PRO A 87 4.27 -17.05 -2.15
N ASP A 88 5.56 -16.77 -2.24
CA ASP A 88 6.44 -16.82 -1.07
C ASP A 88 6.15 -15.69 -0.09
N ILE A 89 6.00 -14.46 -0.61
CA ILE A 89 5.66 -13.32 0.25
C ILE A 89 4.24 -13.45 0.79
N ALA A 90 3.31 -13.97 -0.02
CA ALA A 90 1.96 -14.23 0.43
C ALA A 90 1.95 -15.19 1.63
N ALA A 91 2.78 -16.24 1.58
CA ALA A 91 2.93 -17.16 2.70
C ALA A 91 3.57 -16.48 3.92
N ALA A 92 4.59 -15.65 3.70
CA ALA A 92 5.27 -14.95 4.80
C ALA A 92 4.34 -14.04 5.59
N PHE A 93 3.41 -13.36 4.93
CA PHE A 93 2.41 -12.50 5.57
C PHE A 93 1.10 -13.24 5.88
N GLU A 94 1.07 -14.56 5.71
CA GLU A 94 -0.09 -15.40 6.00
C GLU A 94 -1.36 -14.94 5.28
N VAL A 95 -1.22 -14.59 4.00
CA VAL A 95 -2.35 -14.15 3.18
C VAL A 95 -3.24 -15.35 2.88
N ARG A 96 -4.39 -15.42 3.51
CA ARG A 96 -5.35 -16.53 3.35
C ARG A 96 -6.63 -16.11 2.65
N SER A 97 -6.96 -14.83 2.74
CA SER A 97 -8.14 -14.25 2.11
C SER A 97 -7.77 -12.94 1.47
N ILE A 98 -8.28 -12.68 0.27
CA ILE A 98 -8.00 -11.47 -0.49
C ILE A 98 -9.31 -10.77 -0.87
N PRO A 99 -9.29 -9.44 -1.05
CA PRO A 99 -8.14 -8.55 -0.87
C PRO A 99 -7.69 -8.45 0.59
N MET A 100 -6.39 -8.32 0.78
CA MET A 100 -5.82 -8.04 2.10
C MET A 100 -4.90 -6.84 1.99
N LEU A 101 -5.15 -5.82 2.79
CA LEU A 101 -4.24 -4.69 2.91
C LEU A 101 -3.24 -4.92 4.04
N LEU A 102 -1.98 -4.62 3.76
CA LEU A 102 -0.91 -4.53 4.74
C LEU A 102 -0.63 -3.05 4.94
N ILE A 103 -0.81 -2.55 6.16
CA ILE A 103 -0.62 -1.14 6.49
C ILE A 103 0.59 -1.05 7.41
N TRP A 104 1.63 -0.39 6.94
CA TRP A 104 2.90 -0.31 7.65
C TRP A 104 3.20 1.11 8.08
N PRO A 105 3.04 1.44 9.38
CA PRO A 105 3.38 2.77 9.87
C PRO A 105 4.89 2.95 9.95
N LEU A 106 5.36 4.20 10.03
CA LEU A 106 6.78 4.48 10.23
C LEU A 106 7.27 3.93 11.56
N ASP A 107 6.43 4.03 12.58
CA ASP A 107 6.74 3.53 13.92
C ASP A 107 5.76 2.42 14.27
N GLY A 108 6.29 1.24 14.57
CA GLY A 108 5.47 0.12 15.02
C GLY A 108 5.31 -0.96 13.96
N ASP A 109 4.55 -1.97 14.33
CA ASP A 109 4.38 -3.17 13.53
C ASP A 109 3.34 -2.96 12.43
N PRO A 110 3.50 -3.66 11.30
CA PRO A 110 2.47 -3.64 10.26
C PRO A 110 1.18 -4.27 10.76
N LYS A 111 0.06 -3.78 10.24
CA LYS A 111 -1.28 -4.30 10.50
C LYS A 111 -1.90 -4.81 9.22
N THR A 112 -2.74 -5.81 9.31
CA THR A 112 -3.45 -6.36 8.14
C THR A 112 -4.94 -6.11 8.26
N LEU A 113 -5.59 -5.95 7.09
CA LEU A 113 -7.02 -5.74 6.99
C LEU A 113 -7.54 -6.57 5.83
N VAL A 114 -8.40 -7.54 6.10
CA VAL A 114 -8.97 -8.42 5.10
C VAL A 114 -10.36 -7.95 4.72
N GLY A 115 -10.65 -7.94 3.43
CA GLY A 115 -11.98 -7.69 2.90
C GLY A 115 -12.12 -6.39 2.14
N LEU A 116 -13.32 -6.19 1.59
CA LEU A 116 -13.66 -5.00 0.81
C LEU A 116 -14.51 -4.07 1.67
N TYR A 117 -14.07 -2.82 1.76
CA TYR A 117 -14.72 -1.77 2.56
C TYR A 117 -14.95 -0.54 1.71
N SER A 118 -15.70 0.41 2.23
CA SER A 118 -15.85 1.71 1.59
C SER A 118 -14.55 2.50 1.66
N MET A 119 -14.37 3.47 0.77
CA MET A 119 -13.22 4.37 0.80
C MET A 119 -13.08 5.05 2.17
N GLN A 120 -14.18 5.51 2.73
CA GLN A 120 -14.18 6.21 4.02
C GLN A 120 -13.72 5.29 5.15
N ASP A 121 -14.16 4.03 5.15
CA ASP A 121 -13.75 3.07 6.15
C ASP A 121 -12.26 2.75 6.04
N TYR A 122 -11.74 2.58 4.81
CA TYR A 122 -10.32 2.37 4.60
C TYR A 122 -9.50 3.55 5.12
N ILE A 123 -9.90 4.77 4.79
CA ILE A 123 -9.17 5.97 5.23
C ILE A 123 -9.18 6.06 6.76
N ARG A 124 -10.33 5.80 7.38
CA ARG A 124 -10.43 5.81 8.85
C ARG A 124 -9.48 4.79 9.48
N ILE A 125 -9.45 3.57 8.95
CA ILE A 125 -8.62 2.50 9.49
C ILE A 125 -7.14 2.79 9.25
N ILE A 126 -6.77 3.23 8.04
CA ILE A 126 -5.40 3.60 7.73
C ILE A 126 -4.93 4.71 8.66
N ASN A 127 -5.73 5.74 8.84
CA ASN A 127 -5.39 6.85 9.74
C ASN A 127 -5.18 6.36 11.18
N GLN A 128 -5.99 5.44 11.65
CA GLN A 128 -5.83 4.87 13.00
C GLN A 128 -4.50 4.14 13.14
N VAL A 129 -4.11 3.37 12.12
CA VAL A 129 -2.83 2.64 12.14
C VAL A 129 -1.66 3.62 12.09
N LEU A 130 -1.75 4.65 11.25
CA LEU A 130 -0.66 5.62 11.06
C LEU A 130 -0.51 6.59 12.21
N ALA A 131 -1.53 6.76 13.05
CA ALA A 131 -1.52 7.69 14.17
C ALA A 131 -0.67 7.23 15.36
N HIS A 132 -0.18 6.01 15.33
CA HIS A 132 0.58 5.43 16.45
C HIS A 132 2.08 5.52 16.29
#